data_45d6a4a06f487e1f1b0a397e8a4ff8eb
#
_entry.id   45d6a4a06f487e1f1b0a397e8a4ff8eb
#
_cell.length_a   1.000
_cell.length_b   1.000
_cell.length_c   1.000
_cell.angle_alpha   90.00
_cell.angle_beta   90.00
_cell.angle_gamma   90.00
#
_symmetry.space_group_name_H-M   'P 1'
#
loop_
_entity.id
_entity.type
_entity.pdbx_description
1 polymer ?
#
loop_
_entity_poly.entity_id
_entity_poly.type
_entity_poly.pdbx_seq_one_letter_code
_entity_poly.pdbx_strand_id
1 'polypeptide(L)'
;FNAESQNRATVLIGPYGRGKSHLLLVLSALTSLDLRAHSAKERKKANEIQMELCEKIERVDKEVGALAKAIVESKIRTLPVIINSNSTDINQSFLVAINDALVQANLHQLLPTTYFDSAIAVMDKWEAGFPDAYAKLKKELKHKKTTADELRIGLRQFNQKSYRLFCKCYPEVAAGTEFN
;
A
#
# COMPACT_ATOMS: atom_id res chain seq x y z
N PHE A 1 9.61 15.89 12.07
CA PHE A 1 10.17 14.82 11.21
C PHE A 1 11.49 15.33 10.62
N ASN A 2 12.59 14.89 11.19
CA ASN A 2 13.90 15.18 10.64
C ASN A 2 14.29 14.02 9.72
N ALA A 3 14.52 14.29 8.43
CA ALA A 3 14.92 13.27 7.44
C ALA A 3 16.28 12.62 7.79
N GLU A 4 17.09 13.28 8.63
CA GLU A 4 18.38 12.81 9.11
C GLU A 4 18.29 12.03 10.44
N SER A 5 17.08 11.82 10.99
CA SER A 5 16.92 11.06 12.22
C SER A 5 17.43 9.64 12.08
N GLN A 6 18.37 9.26 12.94
CA GLN A 6 18.89 7.89 13.01
C GLN A 6 17.84 6.89 13.55
N ASN A 7 16.82 7.37 14.28
CA ASN A 7 15.73 6.57 14.81
C ASN A 7 14.57 6.49 13.80
N ARG A 8 14.65 5.51 12.91
CA ARG A 8 13.62 5.29 11.88
C ARG A 8 12.47 4.37 12.29
N ALA A 9 12.55 3.77 13.47
CA ALA A 9 11.56 2.85 13.99
C ALA A 9 11.25 3.16 15.45
N THR A 10 9.96 3.14 15.79
CA THR A 10 9.48 3.29 17.17
C THR A 10 8.56 2.13 17.50
N VAL A 11 8.79 1.46 18.62
CA VAL A 11 7.96 0.37 19.11
C VAL A 11 7.17 0.84 20.33
N LEU A 12 5.85 0.78 20.25
CA LEU A 12 4.94 1.07 21.37
C LEU A 12 4.66 -0.22 22.14
N ILE A 13 5.25 -0.33 23.34
CA ILE A 13 5.07 -1.48 24.23
C ILE A 13 4.17 -1.08 25.40
N GLY A 14 3.29 -1.97 25.79
CA GLY A 14 2.40 -1.78 26.94
C GLY A 14 1.29 -2.83 26.98
N PRO A 15 0.62 -3.00 28.15
CA PRO A 15 -0.46 -3.96 28.31
C PRO A 15 -1.63 -3.67 27.38
N TYR A 16 -2.45 -4.69 27.16
CA TYR A 16 -3.67 -4.56 26.35
C TYR A 16 -4.62 -3.49 26.95
N GLY A 17 -5.34 -2.78 26.09
CA GLY A 17 -6.32 -1.76 26.51
C GLY A 17 -5.74 -0.41 26.97
N ARG A 18 -4.43 -0.19 26.95
CA ARG A 18 -3.78 1.06 27.40
C ARG A 18 -3.65 2.16 26.33
N GLY A 19 -4.49 2.13 25.30
CA GLY A 19 -4.60 3.26 24.34
C GLY A 19 -3.55 3.32 23.24
N LYS A 20 -2.69 2.31 23.05
CA LYS A 20 -1.66 2.32 21.99
C LYS A 20 -2.24 2.57 20.60
N SER A 21 -3.29 1.84 20.24
CA SER A 21 -3.98 2.04 18.95
C SER A 21 -4.65 3.40 18.86
N HIS A 22 -5.15 3.92 19.98
CA HIS A 22 -5.74 5.27 20.03
C HIS A 22 -4.70 6.35 19.76
N LEU A 23 -3.50 6.22 20.34
CA LEU A 23 -2.38 7.13 20.06
C LEU A 23 -2.01 7.13 18.57
N LEU A 24 -1.92 5.96 17.93
CA LEU A 24 -1.65 5.87 16.49
C LEU A 24 -2.76 6.51 15.65
N LEU A 25 -4.03 6.37 16.06
CA LEU A 25 -5.16 7.04 15.38
C LEU A 25 -5.07 8.56 15.51
N VAL A 26 -4.73 9.08 16.70
CA VAL A 26 -4.54 10.51 16.93
C VAL A 26 -3.40 11.05 16.06
N LEU A 27 -2.24 10.40 16.05
CA LEU A 27 -1.12 10.79 15.20
C LEU A 27 -1.48 10.75 13.72
N SER A 28 -2.18 9.71 13.28
CA SER A 28 -2.67 9.60 11.91
C SER A 28 -3.65 10.74 11.58
N ALA A 29 -4.58 11.07 12.48
CA ALA A 29 -5.53 12.16 12.27
C ALA A 29 -4.82 13.52 12.13
N LEU A 30 -3.83 13.83 12.99
CA LEU A 30 -3.06 15.06 12.93
C LEU A 30 -2.26 15.23 11.64
N THR A 31 -1.77 14.12 11.06
CA THR A 31 -0.80 14.18 9.95
C THR A 31 -1.35 13.76 8.60
N SER A 32 -2.52 13.12 8.53
CA SER A 32 -3.01 12.50 7.28
C SER A 32 -4.50 12.63 7.00
N LEU A 33 -5.29 13.23 7.91
CA LEU A 33 -6.75 13.25 7.75
C LEU A 33 -7.19 13.98 6.47
N ASP A 34 -6.51 15.06 6.12
CA ASP A 34 -6.76 15.86 4.92
C ASP A 34 -6.31 15.20 3.61
N LEU A 35 -5.39 14.22 3.66
CA LEU A 35 -4.98 13.44 2.47
C LEU A 35 -6.11 12.59 1.91
N ARG A 36 -7.04 12.17 2.76
CA ARG A 36 -8.20 11.33 2.37
C ARG A 36 -9.41 12.16 1.94
N ALA A 37 -9.30 13.50 1.96
CA ALA A 37 -10.37 14.39 1.57
C ALA A 37 -10.37 14.61 0.05
N HIS A 38 -11.44 14.17 -0.62
CA HIS A 38 -11.59 14.24 -2.08
C HIS A 38 -12.27 15.53 -2.56
N SER A 39 -12.81 16.34 -1.64
CA SER A 39 -13.48 17.60 -1.94
C SER A 39 -13.01 18.74 -1.03
N ALA A 40 -13.23 19.99 -1.46
CA ALA A 40 -12.94 21.17 -0.66
C ALA A 40 -13.73 21.18 0.69
N LYS A 41 -14.97 20.68 0.66
CA LYS A 41 -15.83 20.55 1.85
C LYS A 41 -15.25 19.55 2.85
N GLU A 42 -14.77 18.40 2.35
CA GLU A 42 -14.13 17.38 3.21
C GLU A 42 -12.81 17.86 3.78
N ARG A 43 -11.98 18.57 3.00
CA ARG A 43 -10.74 19.19 3.48
C ARG A 43 -10.99 20.19 4.61
N LYS A 44 -12.02 21.05 4.45
CA LYS A 44 -12.41 21.98 5.49
C LYS A 44 -12.80 21.24 6.77
N LYS A 45 -13.64 20.21 6.67
CA LYS A 45 -14.03 19.37 7.80
C LYS A 45 -12.84 18.64 8.43
N ALA A 46 -11.91 18.14 7.64
CA ALA A 46 -10.68 17.51 8.14
C ALA A 46 -9.85 18.49 8.97
N ASN A 47 -9.65 19.72 8.48
CA ASN A 47 -8.94 20.77 9.21
C ASN A 47 -9.65 21.17 10.50
N GLU A 48 -10.97 21.27 10.50
CA GLU A 48 -11.77 21.55 11.70
C GLU A 48 -11.55 20.46 12.77
N ILE A 49 -11.58 19.19 12.38
CA ILE A 49 -11.31 18.05 13.27
C ILE A 49 -9.88 18.08 13.80
N GLN A 50 -8.89 18.38 12.96
CA GLN A 50 -7.49 18.48 13.37
C GLN A 50 -7.30 19.59 14.41
N MET A 51 -7.90 20.76 14.21
CA MET A 51 -7.83 21.87 15.15
C MET A 51 -8.52 21.56 16.47
N GLU A 52 -9.73 20.98 16.43
CA GLU A 52 -10.43 20.52 17.64
C GLU A 52 -9.61 19.51 18.45
N LEU A 53 -8.92 18.59 17.73
CA LEU A 53 -8.04 17.60 18.36
C LEU A 53 -6.84 18.28 19.04
N CYS A 54 -6.21 19.27 18.39
CA CYS A 54 -5.14 20.07 18.98
C CYS A 54 -5.59 20.78 20.26
N GLU A 55 -6.78 21.40 20.25
CA GLU A 55 -7.34 22.05 21.43
C GLU A 55 -7.59 21.08 22.58
N LYS A 56 -8.11 19.88 22.29
CA LYS A 56 -8.31 18.84 23.30
C LYS A 56 -6.99 18.39 23.93
N ILE A 57 -5.95 18.23 23.12
CA ILE A 57 -4.61 17.88 23.61
C ILE A 57 -4.04 19.01 24.46
N GLU A 58 -4.17 20.27 24.04
CA GLU A 58 -3.66 21.44 24.74
C GLU A 58 -4.31 21.63 26.13
N ARG A 59 -5.59 21.25 26.28
CA ARG A 59 -6.28 21.26 27.60
C ARG A 59 -5.67 20.28 28.60
N VAL A 60 -5.06 19.20 28.10
CA VAL A 60 -4.41 18.17 28.93
C VAL A 60 -2.94 18.52 29.16
N ASP A 61 -2.24 18.93 28.10
CA ASP A 61 -0.83 19.30 28.12
C ASP A 61 -0.56 20.41 27.10
N LYS A 62 -0.15 21.59 27.58
CA LYS A 62 0.09 22.77 26.74
C LYS A 62 1.27 22.58 25.76
N GLU A 63 2.35 21.90 26.18
CA GLU A 63 3.53 21.70 25.34
C GLU A 63 3.21 20.70 24.23
N VAL A 64 2.55 19.60 24.56
CA VAL A 64 2.11 18.61 23.56
C VAL A 64 1.06 19.20 22.62
N GLY A 65 0.16 20.06 23.12
CA GLY A 65 -0.80 20.79 22.29
C GLY A 65 -0.14 21.75 21.31
N ALA A 66 0.89 22.47 21.74
CA ALA A 66 1.68 23.34 20.86
C ALA A 66 2.39 22.55 19.77
N LEU A 67 2.98 21.38 20.10
CA LEU A 67 3.58 20.47 19.11
C LEU A 67 2.55 19.93 18.11
N ALA A 68 1.36 19.55 18.58
CA ALA A 68 0.28 19.08 17.70
C ALA A 68 -0.15 20.18 16.70
N LYS A 69 -0.31 21.43 17.16
CA LYS A 69 -0.60 22.59 16.29
C LYS A 69 0.52 22.80 15.26
N ALA A 70 1.77 22.81 15.70
CA ALA A 70 2.93 22.97 14.81
C ALA A 70 2.98 21.86 13.73
N ILE A 71 2.62 20.61 14.06
CA ILE A 71 2.51 19.51 13.09
C ILE A 71 1.44 19.82 12.04
N VAL A 72 0.25 20.23 12.44
CA VAL A 72 -0.85 20.56 11.52
C VAL A 72 -0.48 21.74 10.62
N GLU A 73 0.12 22.79 11.19
CA GLU A 73 0.51 24.02 10.47
C GLU A 73 1.70 23.81 9.53
N SER A 74 2.60 22.88 9.83
CA SER A 74 3.79 22.58 8.99
C SER A 74 3.46 22.11 7.59
N LYS A 75 2.22 21.71 7.33
CA LYS A 75 1.76 21.10 6.08
C LYS A 75 2.52 19.81 5.70
N ILE A 76 3.35 19.28 6.58
CA ILE A 76 3.93 17.96 6.41
C ILE A 76 2.82 16.93 6.56
N ARG A 77 2.70 16.05 5.57
CA ARG A 77 1.69 14.99 5.58
C ARG A 77 2.38 13.63 5.57
N THR A 78 1.85 12.73 6.37
CA THR A 78 2.29 11.34 6.39
C THR A 78 1.23 10.45 5.76
N LEU A 79 1.64 9.46 5.02
CA LEU A 79 0.76 8.43 4.48
C LEU A 79 0.74 7.24 5.45
N PRO A 80 -0.35 7.02 6.23
CA PRO A 80 -0.42 5.86 7.10
C PRO A 80 -0.57 4.59 6.28
N VAL A 81 0.39 3.69 6.40
CA VAL A 81 0.37 2.35 5.81
C VAL A 81 0.11 1.34 6.92
N ILE A 82 -1.07 0.71 6.91
CA ILE A 82 -1.49 -0.24 7.94
C ILE A 82 -1.35 -1.65 7.38
N ILE A 83 -0.42 -2.42 7.94
CA ILE A 83 -0.18 -3.80 7.55
C ILE A 83 -1.04 -4.72 8.42
N ASN A 84 -1.91 -5.49 7.78
CA ASN A 84 -2.70 -6.50 8.45
C ASN A 84 -1.92 -7.82 8.55
N SER A 85 -1.97 -8.47 9.72
CA SER A 85 -1.22 -9.70 10.01
C SER A 85 -1.80 -10.99 9.40
N ASN A 86 -2.76 -10.87 8.50
CA ASN A 86 -3.50 -12.03 7.95
C ASN A 86 -2.75 -12.77 6.83
N SER A 87 -1.62 -12.27 6.38
CA SER A 87 -0.80 -12.90 5.34
C SER A 87 0.44 -13.56 5.95
N THR A 88 0.81 -14.72 5.42
CA THR A 88 2.06 -15.42 5.76
C THR A 88 3.29 -14.82 5.06
N ASP A 89 3.08 -13.93 4.08
CA ASP A 89 4.13 -13.24 3.31
C ASP A 89 4.11 -11.75 3.67
N ILE A 90 5.14 -11.33 4.41
CA ILE A 90 5.28 -9.95 4.87
C ILE A 90 5.50 -8.97 3.70
N ASN A 91 6.21 -9.38 2.66
CA ASN A 91 6.46 -8.54 1.49
C ASN A 91 5.16 -8.29 0.72
N GLN A 92 4.33 -9.31 0.54
CA GLN A 92 3.01 -9.19 -0.05
C GLN A 92 2.13 -8.25 0.78
N SER A 93 2.08 -8.46 2.10
CA SER A 93 1.30 -7.61 3.00
C SER A 93 1.71 -6.15 2.92
N PHE A 94 3.01 -5.89 2.81
CA PHE A 94 3.55 -4.54 2.72
C PHE A 94 3.18 -3.87 1.38
N LEU A 95 3.33 -4.58 0.25
CA LEU A 95 2.98 -4.07 -1.08
C LEU A 95 1.48 -3.77 -1.20
N VAL A 96 0.62 -4.67 -0.70
CA VAL A 96 -0.83 -4.45 -0.67
C VAL A 96 -1.15 -3.22 0.17
N ALA A 97 -0.60 -3.12 1.38
CA ALA A 97 -0.89 -2.01 2.28
C ALA A 97 -0.42 -0.65 1.72
N ILE A 98 0.75 -0.59 1.07
CA ILE A 98 1.21 0.64 0.40
C ILE A 98 0.29 0.98 -0.77
N ASN A 99 -0.03 0.01 -1.62
CA ASN A 99 -0.92 0.23 -2.76
C ASN A 99 -2.27 0.79 -2.30
N ASP A 100 -2.89 0.15 -1.32
CA ASP A 100 -4.19 0.57 -0.78
C ASP A 100 -4.12 1.97 -0.15
N ALA A 101 -3.05 2.27 0.59
CA ALA A 101 -2.85 3.59 1.18
C ALA A 101 -2.71 4.69 0.11
N LEU A 102 -1.94 4.46 -0.96
CA LEU A 102 -1.76 5.40 -2.06
C LEU A 102 -3.07 5.60 -2.85
N VAL A 103 -3.81 4.52 -3.12
CA VAL A 103 -5.10 4.59 -3.80
C VAL A 103 -6.11 5.37 -2.96
N GLN A 104 -6.24 5.09 -1.65
CA GLN A 104 -7.15 5.80 -0.75
C GLN A 104 -6.80 7.28 -0.59
N ALA A 105 -5.52 7.64 -0.70
CA ALA A 105 -5.07 9.02 -0.67
C ALA A 105 -5.16 9.72 -2.03
N ASN A 106 -5.65 9.05 -3.08
CA ASN A 106 -5.69 9.54 -4.46
C ASN A 106 -4.32 9.95 -5.02
N LEU A 107 -3.28 9.19 -4.62
CA LEU A 107 -1.87 9.38 -5.01
C LEU A 107 -1.44 8.32 -6.03
N HIS A 108 -2.30 8.01 -7.01
CA HIS A 108 -2.05 6.98 -8.03
C HIS A 108 -0.75 7.20 -8.80
N GLN A 109 -0.32 8.46 -8.98
CA GLN A 109 0.92 8.83 -9.67
C GLN A 109 2.19 8.39 -8.92
N LEU A 110 2.07 8.06 -7.63
CA LEU A 110 3.18 7.56 -6.80
C LEU A 110 3.23 6.04 -6.71
N LEU A 111 2.29 5.33 -7.36
CA LEU A 111 2.31 3.87 -7.39
C LEU A 111 3.56 3.39 -8.14
N PRO A 112 4.44 2.61 -7.50
CA PRO A 112 5.61 2.08 -8.18
C PRO A 112 5.19 1.00 -9.18
N THR A 113 5.81 0.98 -10.36
CA THR A 113 5.68 -0.15 -11.26
C THR A 113 6.44 -1.33 -10.67
N THR A 114 5.75 -2.43 -10.46
CA THR A 114 6.32 -3.64 -9.88
C THR A 114 6.60 -4.69 -10.95
N TYR A 115 7.41 -5.70 -10.60
CA TYR A 115 7.60 -6.88 -11.46
C TYR A 115 6.31 -7.68 -11.66
N PHE A 116 5.32 -7.55 -10.78
CA PHE A 116 3.98 -8.10 -10.97
C PHE A 116 3.24 -7.40 -12.11
N ASP A 117 3.34 -6.07 -12.18
CA ASP A 117 2.73 -5.28 -13.27
C ASP A 117 3.38 -5.61 -14.61
N SER A 118 4.70 -5.81 -14.63
CA SER A 118 5.43 -6.25 -15.82
C SER A 118 4.94 -7.61 -16.30
N ALA A 119 4.71 -8.57 -15.40
CA ALA A 119 4.17 -9.86 -15.73
C ALA A 119 2.74 -9.78 -16.30
N ILE A 120 1.88 -8.94 -15.71
CA ILE A 120 0.53 -8.68 -16.21
C ILE A 120 0.58 -8.05 -17.61
N ALA A 121 1.43 -7.05 -17.82
CA ALA A 121 1.59 -6.38 -19.11
C ALA A 121 2.01 -7.35 -20.23
N VAL A 122 2.88 -8.31 -19.91
CA VAL A 122 3.25 -9.37 -20.86
C VAL A 122 2.06 -10.30 -21.17
N MET A 123 1.28 -10.69 -20.16
CA MET A 123 0.08 -11.50 -20.38
C MET A 123 -0.93 -10.76 -21.26
N ASP A 124 -1.16 -9.47 -21.01
CA ASP A 124 -2.06 -8.62 -21.79
C ASP A 124 -1.56 -8.45 -23.25
N LYS A 125 -0.25 -8.27 -23.43
CA LYS A 125 0.37 -8.23 -24.74
C LYS A 125 0.18 -9.55 -25.52
N TRP A 126 0.34 -10.68 -24.87
CA TRP A 126 0.11 -11.99 -25.51
C TRP A 126 -1.37 -12.20 -25.84
N GLU A 127 -2.27 -11.82 -24.96
CA GLU A 127 -3.71 -11.94 -25.21
C GLU A 127 -4.17 -11.08 -26.38
N ALA A 128 -3.65 -9.85 -26.49
CA ALA A 128 -4.07 -8.89 -27.54
C ALA A 128 -3.40 -9.12 -28.90
N GLY A 129 -2.13 -9.52 -28.93
CA GLY A 129 -1.34 -9.52 -30.16
C GLY A 129 -0.67 -10.84 -30.53
N PHE A 130 -0.66 -11.85 -29.64
CA PHE A 130 0.05 -13.11 -29.84
C PHE A 130 -0.78 -14.31 -29.37
N PRO A 131 -1.88 -14.63 -30.08
CA PRO A 131 -2.85 -15.67 -29.66
C PRO A 131 -2.21 -17.05 -29.45
N ASP A 132 -1.20 -17.41 -30.24
CA ASP A 132 -0.50 -18.69 -30.10
C ASP A 132 0.31 -18.75 -28.80
N ALA A 133 0.98 -17.65 -28.42
CA ALA A 133 1.71 -17.54 -27.16
C ALA A 133 0.74 -17.61 -25.97
N TYR A 134 -0.38 -16.91 -26.05
CA TYR A 134 -1.40 -16.96 -25.01
C TYR A 134 -2.06 -18.34 -24.87
N ALA A 135 -2.28 -19.03 -25.98
CA ALA A 135 -2.77 -20.41 -25.97
C ALA A 135 -1.78 -21.39 -25.32
N LYS A 136 -0.47 -21.24 -25.59
CA LYS A 136 0.59 -21.99 -24.91
C LYS A 136 0.59 -21.72 -23.42
N LEU A 137 0.51 -20.45 -22.99
CA LEU A 137 0.41 -20.11 -21.58
C LEU A 137 -0.79 -20.80 -20.91
N LYS A 138 -1.97 -20.73 -21.51
CA LYS A 138 -3.18 -21.40 -20.99
C LYS A 138 -2.99 -22.91 -20.86
N LYS A 139 -2.31 -23.54 -21.81
CA LYS A 139 -2.01 -24.97 -21.77
C LYS A 139 -1.08 -25.32 -20.60
N GLU A 140 0.01 -24.55 -20.42
CA GLU A 140 0.95 -24.74 -19.31
C GLU A 140 0.26 -24.54 -17.95
N LEU A 141 -0.57 -23.51 -17.82
CA LEU A 141 -1.32 -23.25 -16.59
C LEU A 141 -2.32 -24.37 -16.27
N LYS A 142 -2.97 -24.93 -17.29
CA LYS A 142 -3.88 -26.09 -17.11
C LYS A 142 -3.16 -27.31 -16.55
N HIS A 143 -1.93 -27.59 -17.00
CA HIS A 143 -1.09 -28.66 -16.41
C HIS A 143 -0.78 -28.39 -14.93
N LYS A 144 -0.77 -27.14 -14.50
CA LYS A 144 -0.50 -26.73 -13.12
C LYS A 144 -1.79 -26.48 -12.32
N LYS A 145 -2.95 -26.90 -12.86
CA LYS A 145 -4.30 -26.80 -12.24
C LYS A 145 -4.68 -25.36 -11.88
N THR A 146 -4.32 -24.41 -12.73
CA THR A 146 -4.71 -23.00 -12.58
C THR A 146 -5.11 -22.40 -13.94
N THR A 147 -5.74 -21.24 -13.93
CA THR A 147 -6.20 -20.52 -15.11
C THR A 147 -5.42 -19.19 -15.28
N ALA A 148 -5.51 -18.61 -16.49
CA ALA A 148 -4.88 -17.30 -16.74
C ALA A 148 -5.51 -16.19 -15.87
N ASP A 149 -6.81 -16.28 -15.62
CA ASP A 149 -7.52 -15.30 -14.79
C ASP A 149 -7.12 -15.41 -13.31
N GLU A 150 -7.02 -16.63 -12.78
CA GLU A 150 -6.52 -16.86 -11.41
C GLU A 150 -5.07 -16.37 -11.25
N LEU A 151 -4.22 -16.64 -12.24
CA LEU A 151 -2.86 -16.14 -12.26
C LEU A 151 -2.83 -14.61 -12.24
N ARG A 152 -3.63 -13.96 -13.10
CA ARG A 152 -3.74 -12.50 -13.19
C ARG A 152 -4.26 -11.89 -11.87
N ILE A 153 -5.27 -12.50 -11.25
CA ILE A 153 -5.78 -12.08 -9.93
C ILE A 153 -4.67 -12.17 -8.89
N GLY A 154 -3.95 -13.29 -8.83
CA GLY A 154 -2.85 -13.46 -7.90
C GLY A 154 -1.71 -12.44 -8.11
N LEU A 155 -1.37 -12.13 -9.36
CA LEU A 155 -0.37 -11.10 -9.68
C LEU A 155 -0.84 -9.71 -9.22
N ARG A 156 -2.10 -9.33 -9.45
CA ARG A 156 -2.69 -8.06 -8.96
C ARG A 156 -2.70 -7.96 -7.44
N GLN A 157 -2.74 -9.08 -6.75
CA GLN A 157 -2.65 -9.16 -5.30
C GLN A 157 -1.21 -9.29 -4.77
N PHE A 158 -0.22 -9.04 -5.61
CA PHE A 158 1.22 -9.16 -5.29
C PHE A 158 1.60 -10.54 -4.73
N ASN A 159 0.92 -11.61 -5.18
CA ASN A 159 1.15 -12.95 -4.69
C ASN A 159 2.43 -13.55 -5.30
N GLN A 160 3.42 -13.79 -4.45
CA GLN A 160 4.73 -14.30 -4.87
C GLN A 160 4.67 -15.71 -5.50
N LYS A 161 3.71 -16.54 -5.08
CA LYS A 161 3.53 -17.87 -5.70
C LYS A 161 3.04 -17.73 -7.14
N SER A 162 2.12 -16.80 -7.39
CA SER A 162 1.62 -16.48 -8.74
C SER A 162 2.74 -15.94 -9.62
N TYR A 163 3.58 -15.04 -9.11
CA TYR A 163 4.72 -14.53 -9.84
C TYR A 163 5.72 -15.64 -10.21
N ARG A 164 6.10 -16.48 -9.25
CA ARG A 164 6.97 -17.63 -9.49
C ARG A 164 6.39 -18.62 -10.50
N LEU A 165 5.06 -18.80 -10.47
CA LEU A 165 4.37 -19.64 -11.45
C LEU A 165 4.45 -19.04 -12.85
N PHE A 166 4.24 -17.73 -12.98
CA PHE A 166 4.40 -17.01 -14.24
C PHE A 166 5.83 -17.18 -14.79
N CYS A 167 6.85 -16.89 -13.97
CA CYS A 167 8.26 -17.04 -14.36
C CYS A 167 8.61 -18.46 -14.82
N LYS A 168 7.99 -19.50 -14.22
CA LYS A 168 8.19 -20.89 -14.65
C LYS A 168 7.50 -21.24 -15.97
N CYS A 169 6.39 -20.58 -16.29
CA CYS A 169 5.68 -20.80 -17.55
C CYS A 169 6.25 -19.95 -18.70
N TYR A 170 6.90 -18.84 -18.39
CA TYR A 170 7.38 -17.87 -19.35
C TYR A 170 8.34 -18.46 -20.40
N PRO A 171 9.40 -19.24 -20.05
CA PRO A 171 10.32 -19.81 -21.03
C PRO A 171 9.65 -20.75 -22.04
N GLU A 172 8.64 -21.50 -21.61
CA GLU A 172 7.89 -22.42 -22.47
C GLU A 172 7.08 -21.67 -23.55
N VAL A 173 6.69 -20.43 -23.24
CA VAL A 173 5.93 -19.56 -24.14
C VAL A 173 6.85 -18.68 -24.98
N ALA A 174 7.91 -18.17 -24.39
CA ALA A 174 8.84 -17.18 -24.95
C ALA A 174 10.12 -17.81 -25.53
N ALA A 175 10.02 -19.01 -26.09
CA ALA A 175 11.11 -19.74 -26.79
C ALA A 175 12.39 -19.86 -25.95
N GLY A 176 12.28 -20.18 -24.67
CA GLY A 176 13.39 -20.42 -23.77
C GLY A 176 14.03 -19.19 -23.14
N THR A 177 13.51 -17.98 -23.39
CA THR A 177 13.99 -16.76 -22.70
C THR A 177 13.45 -16.70 -21.27
N GLU A 178 14.27 -16.19 -20.33
CA GLU A 178 13.84 -15.96 -18.96
C GLU A 178 13.13 -14.61 -18.83
N PHE A 179 12.20 -14.52 -17.89
CA PHE A 179 11.55 -13.26 -17.52
C PHE A 179 12.37 -12.58 -16.43
N ASN A 180 12.93 -11.40 -16.75
CA ASN A 180 13.73 -10.56 -15.87
C ASN A 180 13.03 -9.24 -15.58
#